data_43a8ded54ce4769203ff5b6c1659d017
#
_entry.id   43a8ded54ce4769203ff5b6c1659d017
#
_cell.length_a   1.000
_cell.length_b   1.000
_cell.length_c   1.000
_cell.angle_alpha   90.00
_cell.angle_beta   90.00
_cell.angle_gamma   90.00
#
_symmetry.space_group_name_H-M   'P 1'
#
loop_
_entity.id
_entity.type
_entity.pdbx_description
1 polymer ?
#
loop_
_entity_poly.entity_id
_entity_poly.type
_entity_poly.pdbx_seq_one_letter_code
_entity_poly.pdbx_strand_id
1 'polypeptide(L)'
;MIYRTLGTKGEKVSAIGVGGWHLGLKQVDEQLAIRIVRSAIDRGINFLDNSWDYNDGESERRMGKALRDGYRERAFVMTKIDGRSKKEAARQLDESLRRLQVDCIDLVQHHEIIRFEDPHRIFADEGANRALVEARTAGKIRHIGSPATRIRAYTCTCSKSLKRIPSSSILFKCL
;
A
#
# COMPACT_ATOMS: atom_id res chain seq x y z
N MET A 1 14.11 -3.52 17.79
CA MET A 1 12.88 -3.84 17.00
C MET A 1 13.02 -5.25 16.43
N ILE A 2 11.94 -6.03 16.43
CA ILE A 2 11.91 -7.35 15.76
C ILE A 2 11.51 -7.14 14.30
N TYR A 3 12.25 -7.75 13.37
CA TYR A 3 11.95 -7.71 11.95
C TYR A 3 11.49 -9.07 11.43
N ARG A 4 10.64 -9.06 10.42
CA ARG A 4 10.14 -10.25 9.73
C ARG A 4 10.35 -10.12 8.23
N THR A 5 10.48 -11.24 7.57
CA THR A 5 10.54 -11.28 6.11
C THR A 5 9.12 -11.16 5.56
N LEU A 6 8.92 -10.18 4.70
CA LEU A 6 7.65 -9.90 4.04
C LEU A 6 7.70 -10.47 2.62
N GLY A 7 6.71 -11.32 2.29
CA GLY A 7 6.58 -11.92 0.98
C GLY A 7 7.72 -12.87 0.60
N THR A 8 7.77 -13.21 -0.68
CA THR A 8 8.74 -14.19 -1.23
C THR A 8 10.08 -13.57 -1.63
N LYS A 9 10.16 -12.24 -1.69
CA LYS A 9 11.36 -11.50 -2.13
C LYS A 9 12.29 -11.06 -1.00
N GLY A 10 11.95 -11.40 0.23
CA GLY A 10 12.88 -11.22 1.35
C GLY A 10 12.90 -9.82 1.95
N GLU A 11 11.93 -8.96 1.67
CA GLU A 11 11.83 -7.63 2.27
C GLU A 11 11.78 -7.72 3.80
N LYS A 12 12.64 -6.97 4.47
CA LYS A 12 12.70 -6.94 5.94
C LYS A 12 11.87 -5.79 6.47
N VAL A 13 10.76 -6.12 7.15
CA VAL A 13 9.90 -5.13 7.79
C VAL A 13 9.79 -5.38 9.29
N SER A 14 9.56 -4.31 10.04
CA SER A 14 9.30 -4.40 11.48
C SER A 14 8.01 -5.19 11.74
N ALA A 15 8.01 -5.99 12.81
CA ALA A 15 6.86 -6.83 13.19
C ALA A 15 5.62 -6.02 13.59
N ILE A 16 5.82 -4.75 13.94
CA ILE A 16 4.76 -3.74 14.13
C ILE A 16 4.96 -2.61 13.11
N GLY A 17 3.84 -2.05 12.64
CA GLY A 17 3.84 -0.92 11.70
C GLY A 17 3.09 0.29 12.24
N VAL A 18 3.20 1.40 11.55
CA VAL A 18 2.40 2.61 11.79
C VAL A 18 1.23 2.63 10.81
N GLY A 19 -0.01 2.61 11.33
CA GLY A 19 -1.22 2.76 10.54
C GLY A 19 -1.57 4.23 10.29
N GLY A 20 -1.85 4.57 9.03
CA GLY A 20 -2.10 5.94 8.59
C GLY A 20 -3.47 6.50 8.96
N TRP A 21 -4.49 5.66 9.16
CA TRP A 21 -5.87 6.13 9.38
C TRP A 21 -5.98 7.24 10.43
N HIS A 22 -5.46 7.00 11.63
CA HIS A 22 -5.54 7.96 12.73
C HIS A 22 -4.72 9.23 12.50
N LEU A 23 -3.66 9.15 11.70
CA LEU A 23 -2.80 10.30 11.40
C LEU A 23 -3.51 11.38 10.59
N GLY A 24 -4.51 11.00 9.76
CA GLY A 24 -5.26 11.95 8.92
C GLY A 24 -6.50 12.54 9.59
N LEU A 25 -6.86 12.12 10.80
CA LEU A 25 -8.05 12.62 11.47
C LEU A 25 -7.95 14.12 11.77
N LYS A 26 -9.07 14.84 11.64
CA LYS A 26 -9.14 16.31 11.85
C LYS A 26 -8.73 16.73 13.25
N GLN A 27 -9.01 15.91 14.27
CA GLN A 27 -8.64 16.16 15.65
C GLN A 27 -7.16 15.89 15.98
N VAL A 28 -6.42 15.27 15.07
CA VAL A 28 -4.98 15.07 15.23
C VAL A 28 -4.23 16.22 14.57
N ASP A 29 -3.43 16.91 15.32
CA ASP A 29 -2.56 17.97 14.80
C ASP A 29 -1.54 17.42 13.80
N GLU A 30 -1.31 18.14 12.71
CA GLU A 30 -0.40 17.70 11.64
C GLU A 30 1.04 17.49 12.15
N GLN A 31 1.52 18.42 12.97
CA GLN A 31 2.88 18.32 13.52
C GLN A 31 3.01 17.14 14.47
N LEU A 32 1.95 16.85 15.22
CA LEU A 32 1.90 15.64 16.05
C LEU A 32 1.94 14.38 15.19
N ALA A 33 1.16 14.31 14.11
CA ALA A 33 1.16 13.17 13.18
C ALA A 33 2.57 12.94 12.59
N ILE A 34 3.24 14.00 12.13
CA ILE A 34 4.61 13.92 11.61
C ILE A 34 5.58 13.43 12.69
N ARG A 35 5.51 13.96 13.91
CA ARG A 35 6.37 13.51 15.02
C ARG A 35 6.14 12.04 15.38
N ILE A 36 4.90 11.56 15.36
CA ILE A 36 4.58 10.14 15.61
C ILE A 36 5.28 9.25 14.60
N VAL A 37 5.15 9.54 13.29
CA VAL A 37 5.77 8.75 12.23
C VAL A 37 7.29 8.75 12.36
N ARG A 38 7.91 9.94 12.48
CA ARG A 38 9.37 10.08 12.61
C ARG A 38 9.90 9.38 13.86
N SER A 39 9.24 9.58 15.02
CA SER A 39 9.61 8.91 16.26
C SER A 39 9.51 7.38 16.17
N ALA A 40 8.52 6.86 15.44
CA ALA A 40 8.40 5.43 15.18
C ALA A 40 9.58 4.90 14.35
N ILE A 41 9.94 5.62 13.26
CA ILE A 41 11.07 5.26 12.41
C ILE A 41 12.39 5.33 13.20
N ASP A 42 12.59 6.34 14.02
CA ASP A 42 13.78 6.48 14.86
C ASP A 42 13.94 5.35 15.89
N ARG A 43 12.81 4.76 16.31
CA ARG A 43 12.79 3.56 17.17
C ARG A 43 12.87 2.23 16.40
N GLY A 44 13.09 2.29 15.08
CA GLY A 44 13.28 1.12 14.22
C GLY A 44 12.03 0.52 13.62
N ILE A 45 10.86 1.18 13.71
CA ILE A 45 9.69 0.80 12.92
C ILE A 45 9.94 1.28 11.49
N ASN A 46 9.87 0.36 10.51
CA ASN A 46 10.02 0.73 9.11
C ASN A 46 8.78 0.43 8.27
N PHE A 47 7.74 -0.21 8.79
CA PHE A 47 6.54 -0.55 8.05
C PHE A 47 5.46 0.51 8.25
N LEU A 48 5.12 1.24 7.18
CA LEU A 48 4.12 2.30 7.18
C LEU A 48 2.95 1.90 6.29
N ASP A 49 1.76 1.77 6.88
CA ASP A 49 0.53 1.32 6.22
C ASP A 49 -0.44 2.48 6.03
N ASN A 50 -0.76 2.82 4.78
CA ASN A 50 -1.71 3.86 4.43
C ASN A 50 -2.76 3.37 3.44
N SER A 51 -3.66 4.25 2.99
CA SER A 51 -4.60 4.04 1.90
C SER A 51 -4.94 5.37 1.23
N TRP A 52 -5.22 5.31 -0.07
CA TRP A 52 -5.62 6.46 -0.89
C TRP A 52 -6.85 7.19 -0.33
N ASP A 53 -7.83 6.44 0.21
CA ASP A 53 -9.10 6.95 0.71
C ASP A 53 -9.04 7.47 2.16
N TYR A 54 -7.98 7.18 2.92
CA TYR A 54 -7.91 7.53 4.33
C TYR A 54 -7.99 9.03 4.55
N ASN A 55 -9.10 9.48 5.15
CA ASN A 55 -9.37 10.88 5.49
C ASN A 55 -9.22 11.81 4.26
N ASP A 56 -9.82 11.46 3.13
CA ASP A 56 -9.75 12.21 1.87
C ASP A 56 -8.30 12.49 1.42
N GLY A 57 -7.41 11.54 1.69
CA GLY A 57 -5.98 11.58 1.36
C GLY A 57 -5.13 12.39 2.32
N GLU A 58 -5.68 12.90 3.41
CA GLU A 58 -4.92 13.66 4.41
C GLU A 58 -3.90 12.77 5.13
N SER A 59 -4.22 11.50 5.34
CA SER A 59 -3.28 10.51 5.88
C SER A 59 -2.02 10.39 5.03
N GLU A 60 -2.16 10.29 3.71
CA GLU A 60 -1.02 10.22 2.80
C GLU A 60 -0.23 11.53 2.77
N ARG A 61 -0.90 12.69 2.77
CA ARG A 61 -0.21 14.00 2.78
C ARG A 61 0.66 14.19 4.03
N ARG A 62 0.14 13.86 5.22
CA ARG A 62 0.90 13.96 6.47
C ARG A 62 2.04 12.95 6.54
N MET A 63 1.80 11.72 6.08
CA MET A 63 2.86 10.70 5.97
C MET A 63 3.95 11.15 5.00
N GLY A 64 3.60 11.71 3.84
CA GLY A 64 4.55 12.26 2.89
C GLY A 64 5.44 13.35 3.49
N LYS A 65 4.85 14.27 4.26
CA LYS A 65 5.64 15.29 5.00
C LYS A 65 6.59 14.66 6.03
N ALA A 66 6.17 13.58 6.69
CA ALA A 66 7.01 12.88 7.65
C ALA A 66 8.19 12.15 6.98
N LEU A 67 8.03 11.72 5.73
CA LEU A 67 9.05 10.99 4.97
C LEU A 67 10.16 11.87 4.39
N ARG A 68 10.07 13.20 4.50
CA ARG A 68 11.14 14.11 4.08
C ARG A 68 12.39 13.92 4.95
N ASP A 69 13.45 14.60 4.57
CA ASP A 69 14.70 14.73 5.35
C ASP A 69 15.38 13.38 5.66
N GLY A 70 15.39 12.44 4.67
CA GLY A 70 16.04 11.14 4.78
C GLY A 70 15.21 10.05 5.49
N TYR A 71 13.94 10.32 5.83
CA TYR A 71 13.10 9.30 6.47
C TYR A 71 12.55 8.29 5.46
N ARG A 72 12.38 8.69 4.18
CA ARG A 72 11.88 7.78 3.12
C ARG A 72 12.75 6.55 2.94
N GLU A 73 14.04 6.70 2.98
CA GLU A 73 15.04 5.63 2.77
C GLU A 73 15.04 4.60 3.89
N ARG A 74 14.50 4.96 5.05
CA ARG A 74 14.39 4.13 6.24
C ARG A 74 13.05 3.44 6.38
N ALA A 75 12.11 3.69 5.46
CA ALA A 75 10.73 3.23 5.53
C ALA A 75 10.36 2.31 4.38
N PHE A 76 9.59 1.28 4.68
CA PHE A 76 8.83 0.48 3.73
C PHE A 76 7.41 1.03 3.68
N VAL A 77 7.07 1.74 2.62
CA VAL A 77 5.81 2.46 2.48
C VAL A 77 4.80 1.61 1.73
N MET A 78 3.65 1.37 2.36
CA MET A 78 2.51 0.71 1.76
C MET A 78 1.32 1.66 1.65
N THR A 79 0.60 1.58 0.52
CA THR A 79 -0.72 2.19 0.37
C THR A 79 -1.69 1.25 -0.32
N LYS A 80 -2.94 1.65 -0.44
CA LYS A 80 -4.02 0.86 -1.05
C LYS A 80 -4.81 1.73 -2.01
N ILE A 81 -5.39 1.11 -3.04
CA ILE A 81 -6.27 1.76 -4.01
C ILE A 81 -7.63 1.06 -4.06
N ASP A 82 -8.69 1.82 -4.26
CA ASP A 82 -10.09 1.35 -4.29
C ASP A 82 -10.60 1.14 -5.72
N GLY A 83 -9.97 1.77 -6.70
CA GLY A 83 -10.33 1.68 -8.11
C GLY A 83 -10.40 0.23 -8.58
N ARG A 84 -11.45 -0.12 -9.31
CA ARG A 84 -11.63 -1.46 -9.90
C ARG A 84 -11.30 -1.48 -11.39
N SER A 85 -11.33 -0.32 -12.06
CA SER A 85 -10.89 -0.17 -13.45
C SER A 85 -9.43 0.29 -13.53
N LYS A 86 -8.78 0.01 -14.66
CA LYS A 86 -7.42 0.44 -14.97
C LYS A 86 -7.27 1.96 -14.83
N LYS A 87 -8.21 2.73 -15.39
CA LYS A 87 -8.18 4.19 -15.39
C LYS A 87 -8.22 4.77 -13.96
N GLU A 88 -9.15 4.26 -13.14
CA GLU A 88 -9.28 4.72 -11.74
C GLU A 88 -8.06 4.34 -10.92
N ALA A 89 -7.58 3.11 -11.04
CA ALA A 89 -6.41 2.63 -10.32
C ALA A 89 -5.15 3.45 -10.66
N ALA A 90 -4.92 3.75 -11.93
CA ALA A 90 -3.81 4.59 -12.37
C ALA A 90 -3.91 6.00 -11.78
N ARG A 91 -5.09 6.63 -11.83
CA ARG A 91 -5.32 7.96 -11.25
C ARG A 91 -5.06 7.98 -9.74
N GLN A 92 -5.62 7.01 -9.00
CA GLN A 92 -5.43 6.92 -7.55
C GLN A 92 -3.97 6.69 -7.18
N LEU A 93 -3.26 5.85 -7.93
CA LEU A 93 -1.84 5.62 -7.70
C LEU A 93 -1.00 6.89 -7.92
N ASP A 94 -1.25 7.62 -9.00
CA ASP A 94 -0.53 8.88 -9.28
C ASP A 94 -0.84 9.95 -8.21
N GLU A 95 -2.07 9.96 -7.67
CA GLU A 95 -2.43 10.80 -6.53
C GLU A 95 -1.70 10.38 -5.25
N SER A 96 -1.60 9.07 -4.97
CA SER A 96 -0.89 8.55 -3.80
C SER A 96 0.61 8.90 -3.85
N LEU A 97 1.27 8.73 -5.00
CA LEU A 97 2.67 9.13 -5.18
C LEU A 97 2.88 10.62 -4.87
N ARG A 98 1.98 11.47 -5.40
CA ARG A 98 2.05 12.92 -5.18
C ARG A 98 1.79 13.30 -3.73
N ARG A 99 0.79 12.68 -3.06
CA ARG A 99 0.45 12.95 -1.65
C ARG A 99 1.55 12.47 -0.70
N LEU A 100 2.08 11.28 -0.94
CA LEU A 100 3.20 10.71 -0.20
C LEU A 100 4.55 11.37 -0.51
N GLN A 101 4.63 12.17 -1.59
CA GLN A 101 5.82 12.89 -2.03
C GLN A 101 7.00 11.93 -2.28
N VAL A 102 6.73 10.80 -2.93
CA VAL A 102 7.71 9.78 -3.26
C VAL A 102 7.64 9.42 -4.75
N ASP A 103 8.76 9.05 -5.33
CA ASP A 103 8.83 8.59 -6.73
C ASP A 103 8.45 7.11 -6.87
N CYS A 104 8.60 6.35 -5.78
CA CYS A 104 8.30 4.94 -5.74
C CYS A 104 7.67 4.54 -4.40
N ILE A 105 6.57 3.76 -4.46
CA ILE A 105 5.91 3.13 -3.31
C ILE A 105 6.37 1.68 -3.21
N ASP A 106 6.70 1.19 -2.02
CA ASP A 106 7.21 -0.17 -1.86
C ASP A 106 6.13 -1.23 -2.09
N LEU A 107 4.91 -1.01 -1.62
CA LEU A 107 3.80 -1.95 -1.80
C LEU A 107 2.49 -1.21 -2.07
N VAL A 108 1.79 -1.59 -3.13
CA VAL A 108 0.41 -1.15 -3.36
C VAL A 108 -0.53 -2.35 -3.31
N GLN A 109 -1.60 -2.24 -2.55
CA GLN A 109 -2.64 -3.26 -2.43
C GLN A 109 -3.96 -2.80 -3.03
N HIS A 110 -4.75 -3.75 -3.54
CA HIS A 110 -6.16 -3.51 -3.83
C HIS A 110 -6.92 -3.46 -2.50
N HIS A 111 -7.63 -2.38 -2.22
CA HIS A 111 -8.34 -2.16 -0.98
C HIS A 111 -9.75 -2.79 -1.01
N GLU A 112 -10.25 -3.20 0.18
CA GLU A 112 -11.65 -3.58 0.41
C GLU A 112 -12.24 -4.52 -0.66
N ILE A 113 -11.61 -5.66 -0.94
CA ILE A 113 -12.18 -6.69 -1.79
C ILE A 113 -13.27 -7.41 -0.98
N ILE A 114 -14.49 -6.88 -0.99
CA ILE A 114 -15.61 -7.31 -0.16
C ILE A 114 -16.80 -7.88 -0.95
N ARG A 115 -16.82 -7.71 -2.28
CA ARG A 115 -17.87 -8.22 -3.16
C ARG A 115 -17.36 -9.37 -4.01
N PHE A 116 -18.24 -10.31 -4.38
CA PHE A 116 -17.87 -11.48 -5.18
C PHE A 116 -17.35 -11.10 -6.59
N GLU A 117 -17.83 -10.02 -7.15
CA GLU A 117 -17.40 -9.50 -8.45
C GLU A 117 -16.07 -8.72 -8.39
N ASP A 118 -15.63 -8.23 -7.23
CA ASP A 118 -14.40 -7.43 -7.12
C ASP A 118 -13.17 -8.12 -7.72
N PRO A 119 -12.88 -9.40 -7.43
CA PRO A 119 -11.74 -10.07 -8.05
C PRO A 119 -11.83 -10.15 -9.57
N HIS A 120 -13.05 -10.38 -10.11
CA HIS A 120 -13.25 -10.44 -11.55
C HIS A 120 -13.00 -9.09 -12.22
N ARG A 121 -13.50 -8.01 -11.62
CA ARG A 121 -13.27 -6.64 -12.10
C ARG A 121 -11.81 -6.21 -12.00
N ILE A 122 -11.15 -6.50 -10.88
CA ILE A 122 -9.75 -6.14 -10.64
C ILE A 122 -8.82 -6.82 -11.63
N PHE A 123 -9.06 -8.11 -11.94
CA PHE A 123 -8.18 -8.93 -12.78
C PHE A 123 -8.66 -9.08 -14.24
N ALA A 124 -9.69 -8.33 -14.66
CA ALA A 124 -10.07 -8.20 -16.07
C ALA A 124 -8.96 -7.51 -16.88
N ASP A 125 -9.03 -7.60 -18.21
CA ASP A 125 -8.01 -7.00 -19.09
C ASP A 125 -7.87 -5.48 -18.88
N GLU A 126 -8.96 -4.77 -18.67
CA GLU A 126 -8.98 -3.34 -18.31
C GLU A 126 -9.25 -3.12 -16.81
N GLY A 127 -8.90 -4.10 -15.99
CA GLY A 127 -9.04 -4.05 -14.54
C GLY A 127 -7.90 -3.32 -13.85
N ALA A 128 -8.12 -3.01 -12.58
CA ALA A 128 -7.18 -2.25 -11.74
C ALA A 128 -5.79 -2.87 -11.68
N ASN A 129 -5.69 -4.22 -11.67
CA ASN A 129 -4.41 -4.90 -11.60
C ASN A 129 -3.52 -4.61 -12.82
N ARG A 130 -4.09 -4.35 -13.99
CA ARG A 130 -3.32 -3.97 -15.18
C ARG A 130 -2.55 -2.67 -14.97
N ALA A 131 -3.19 -1.65 -14.37
CA ALA A 131 -2.52 -0.40 -14.03
C ALA A 131 -1.36 -0.60 -13.05
N LEU A 132 -1.53 -1.46 -12.02
CA LEU A 132 -0.45 -1.72 -11.07
C LEU A 132 0.72 -2.48 -11.72
N VAL A 133 0.46 -3.41 -12.65
CA VAL A 133 1.51 -4.10 -13.39
C VAL A 133 2.31 -3.12 -14.27
N GLU A 134 1.64 -2.22 -14.97
CA GLU A 134 2.27 -1.17 -15.78
C GLU A 134 3.08 -0.20 -14.92
N ALA A 135 2.53 0.23 -13.78
CA ALA A 135 3.22 1.10 -12.82
C ALA A 135 4.48 0.44 -12.23
N ARG A 136 4.43 -0.87 -11.97
CA ARG A 136 5.61 -1.61 -11.50
C ARG A 136 6.68 -1.69 -12.59
N THR A 137 6.30 -1.94 -13.83
CA THR A 137 7.24 -1.94 -14.97
C THR A 137 7.88 -0.57 -15.15
N ALA A 138 7.12 0.50 -14.90
CA ALA A 138 7.61 1.88 -14.94
C ALA A 138 8.42 2.30 -13.69
N GLY A 139 8.60 1.42 -12.70
CA GLY A 139 9.36 1.72 -11.49
C GLY A 139 8.61 2.57 -10.44
N LYS A 140 7.35 2.90 -10.66
CA LYS A 140 6.52 3.67 -9.71
C LYS A 140 6.15 2.89 -8.45
N ILE A 141 6.13 1.55 -8.53
CA ILE A 141 5.88 0.67 -7.38
C ILE A 141 6.81 -0.55 -7.43
N ARG A 142 7.15 -1.09 -6.27
CA ARG A 142 8.01 -2.29 -6.19
C ARG A 142 7.19 -3.58 -6.16
N HIS A 143 6.14 -3.60 -5.35
CA HIS A 143 5.33 -4.79 -5.10
C HIS A 143 3.85 -4.51 -5.23
N ILE A 144 3.12 -5.54 -5.67
CA ILE A 144 1.66 -5.55 -5.74
C ILE A 144 1.13 -6.58 -4.75
N GLY A 145 0.13 -6.22 -3.98
CA GLY A 145 -0.49 -7.10 -3.02
C GLY A 145 -2.03 -7.07 -3.07
N SER A 146 -2.61 -8.01 -2.36
CA SER A 146 -4.05 -8.02 -2.09
C SER A 146 -4.25 -8.22 -0.60
N PRO A 147 -5.13 -7.44 0.06
CA PRO A 147 -5.41 -7.65 1.47
C PRO A 147 -6.01 -9.03 1.66
N ALA A 148 -5.83 -9.58 2.85
CA ALA A 148 -6.64 -10.71 3.27
C ALA A 148 -8.09 -10.24 3.35
N THR A 149 -8.96 -10.88 2.59
CA THR A 149 -10.39 -10.57 2.64
C THR A 149 -11.03 -11.29 3.82
N ARG A 150 -12.09 -10.72 4.39
CA ARG A 150 -12.88 -11.36 5.44
C ARG A 150 -13.50 -12.69 5.00
N ILE A 151 -13.55 -12.96 3.71
CA ILE A 151 -14.15 -14.16 3.12
C ILE A 151 -13.06 -15.01 2.47
N ARG A 152 -12.80 -16.20 3.02
CA ARG A 152 -11.79 -17.17 2.51
C ARG A 152 -11.89 -17.44 1.00
N ALA A 153 -13.11 -17.45 0.44
CA ALA A 153 -13.34 -17.66 -0.98
C ALA A 153 -12.70 -16.57 -1.84
N TYR A 154 -12.75 -15.30 -1.43
CA TYR A 154 -12.12 -14.20 -2.17
C TYR A 154 -10.60 -14.28 -2.13
N THR A 155 -10.04 -14.60 -0.96
CA THR A 155 -8.59 -14.77 -0.83
C THR A 155 -8.09 -15.86 -1.76
N CYS A 156 -8.83 -16.97 -1.90
CA CYS A 156 -8.49 -18.05 -2.82
C CYS A 156 -8.56 -17.60 -4.30
N THR A 157 -9.60 -16.87 -4.69
CA THR A 157 -9.77 -16.34 -6.05
C THR A 157 -8.67 -15.34 -6.40
N CYS A 158 -8.39 -14.37 -5.53
CA CYS A 158 -7.30 -13.42 -5.70
C CYS A 158 -5.95 -14.13 -5.81
N SER A 159 -5.68 -15.13 -4.96
CA SER A 159 -4.44 -15.90 -5.00
C SER A 159 -4.26 -16.67 -6.31
N LYS A 160 -5.33 -17.24 -6.87
CA LYS A 160 -5.29 -17.95 -8.16
C LYS A 160 -5.05 -16.98 -9.31
N SER A 161 -5.71 -15.82 -9.31
CA SER A 161 -5.56 -14.80 -10.34
C SER A 161 -4.16 -14.19 -10.32
N LEU A 162 -3.60 -13.93 -9.13
CA LEU A 162 -2.25 -13.41 -8.96
C LEU A 162 -1.16 -14.42 -9.38
N LYS A 163 -1.41 -15.74 -9.32
CA LYS A 163 -0.48 -16.76 -9.82
C LYS A 163 -0.29 -16.71 -11.35
N ARG A 164 -1.22 -16.11 -12.09
CA ARG A 164 -1.09 -15.87 -13.54
C ARG A 164 -0.19 -14.66 -13.87
N ILE A 165 0.24 -13.89 -12.87
CA ILE A 165 1.17 -12.79 -13.02
C ILE A 165 2.59 -13.34 -12.86
N PRO A 166 3.59 -12.92 -13.67
CA PRO A 166 4.95 -13.42 -13.55
C PRO A 166 5.48 -13.32 -12.13
N SER A 167 6.35 -14.26 -11.73
CA SER A 167 6.87 -14.52 -10.38
C SER A 167 7.54 -13.35 -9.64
N SER A 168 7.46 -12.14 -10.18
CA SER A 168 7.93 -10.89 -9.59
C SER A 168 6.92 -10.20 -8.65
N SER A 169 5.72 -10.77 -8.46
CA SER A 169 4.67 -10.19 -7.60
C SER A 169 4.64 -10.87 -6.26
N ILE A 170 4.58 -10.09 -5.19
CA ILE A 170 4.46 -10.61 -3.83
C ILE A 170 2.98 -10.71 -3.47
N LEU A 171 2.55 -11.92 -3.12
CA LEU A 171 1.24 -12.16 -2.54
C LEU A 171 1.36 -12.07 -1.02
N PHE A 172 0.77 -11.04 -0.42
CA PHE A 172 0.67 -10.98 1.03
C PHE A 172 -0.61 -11.69 1.49
N LYS A 173 -0.42 -12.75 2.28
CA LYS A 173 -1.43 -13.13 3.27
C LYS A 173 -1.13 -12.31 4.52
N CYS A 174 -2.03 -11.42 4.93
CA CYS A 174 -2.04 -10.99 6.32
C CYS A 174 -2.29 -12.23 7.19
N LEU A 175 -1.41 -12.44 8.14
CA LEU A 175 -1.59 -13.41 9.21
C LEU A 175 -2.77 -12.99 10.09
#